data_345bdb67e25383affa2d65a616e4a09a
#
_entry.id   345bdb67e25383affa2d65a616e4a09a
#
_cell.length_a   1.000
_cell.length_b   1.000
_cell.length_c   1.000
_cell.angle_alpha   90.00
_cell.angle_beta   90.00
_cell.angle_gamma   90.00
#
_symmetry.space_group_name_H-M   'P 1'
#
loop_
_entity.id
_entity.type
_entity.pdbx_description
1 polymer ?
#
loop_
_entity_poly.entity_id
_entity_poly.type
_entity_poly.pdbx_seq_one_letter_code
_entity_poly.pdbx_strand_id
1 'polypeptide(L)'
;VKLKQVFNSGNKYSAFTTKDGITYYKGAPEKLIEHCTKIMSSNGEIVENNDREALNVEITAMTRNAMRCIAVTMASGDLVENELPNDMTFLGIIGVVDPVRDEVPRAVKTAHDAGIQVIEITGDCIETAVAVATECGIYKDGDLALTNDEFEAMSDDEVKNIIPSLRVISRCSPNTKLRLVTLAQEIGKSVAMTGDGVNDSPALKRADVGFGMQGGSDVAKEASDIVLTDDNF
;
A
#
# COMPACT_ATOMS: atom_id res chain seq x y z
N VAL A 1 2.44 -6.16 29.51
CA VAL A 1 1.25 -5.88 28.69
C VAL A 1 0.06 -6.49 29.40
N LYS A 2 -0.98 -5.69 29.65
CA LYS A 2 -2.23 -6.10 30.29
C LYS A 2 -3.26 -6.58 29.28
N LEU A 3 -3.44 -5.82 28.21
CA LEU A 3 -4.34 -6.10 27.10
C LEU A 3 -3.60 -5.88 25.77
N LYS A 4 -4.00 -6.59 24.73
CA LYS A 4 -3.39 -6.47 23.40
C LYS A 4 -4.43 -6.67 22.30
N GLN A 5 -4.45 -5.76 21.32
CA GLN A 5 -5.15 -5.92 20.05
C GLN A 5 -4.13 -6.05 18.94
N VAL A 6 -4.18 -7.14 18.20
CA VAL A 6 -3.31 -7.39 17.05
C VAL A 6 -3.81 -6.56 15.85
N PHE A 7 -2.88 -6.16 14.98
CA PHE A 7 -3.22 -5.49 13.73
C PHE A 7 -4.16 -6.35 12.88
N ASN A 8 -5.17 -5.71 12.32
CA ASN A 8 -5.96 -6.28 11.23
C ASN A 8 -6.20 -5.22 10.14
N SER A 9 -6.42 -5.67 8.92
CA SER A 9 -6.58 -4.80 7.75
C SER A 9 -7.85 -3.93 7.78
N GLY A 10 -8.88 -4.35 8.51
CA GLY A 10 -10.12 -3.58 8.67
C GLY A 10 -9.92 -2.36 9.57
N ASN A 11 -9.30 -2.56 10.74
CA ASN A 11 -9.06 -1.49 11.71
C ASN A 11 -7.83 -0.65 11.37
N LYS A 12 -6.82 -1.24 10.67
CA LYS A 12 -5.56 -0.61 10.29
C LYS A 12 -4.69 -0.12 11.46
N TYR A 13 -4.89 -0.65 12.65
CA TYR A 13 -4.04 -0.38 13.81
C TYR A 13 -3.89 -1.61 14.72
N SER A 14 -2.88 -1.56 15.58
CA SER A 14 -2.70 -2.46 16.72
C SER A 14 -2.55 -1.63 18.00
N ALA A 15 -2.88 -2.22 19.14
CA ALA A 15 -2.81 -1.52 20.43
C ALA A 15 -2.38 -2.47 21.55
N PHE A 16 -1.83 -1.89 22.61
CA PHE A 16 -1.56 -2.62 23.85
C PHE A 16 -1.66 -1.69 25.06
N THR A 17 -2.19 -2.21 26.17
CA THR A 17 -2.25 -1.51 27.45
C THR A 17 -1.10 -1.96 28.35
N THR A 18 -0.40 -0.99 28.95
CA THR A 18 0.62 -1.20 29.97
C THR A 18 -0.01 -1.51 31.31
N LYS A 19 0.82 -1.96 32.28
CA LYS A 19 0.36 -2.18 33.66
C LYS A 19 -0.08 -0.89 34.35
N ASP A 20 0.45 0.24 33.91
CA ASP A 20 0.15 1.58 34.47
C ASP A 20 -1.12 2.20 33.91
N GLY A 21 -1.88 1.45 33.11
CA GLY A 21 -3.17 1.89 32.54
C GLY A 21 -3.04 2.88 31.39
N ILE A 22 -1.90 2.86 30.66
CA ILE A 22 -1.72 3.62 29.42
C ILE A 22 -1.83 2.66 28.25
N THR A 23 -2.65 3.00 27.28
CA THR A 23 -2.79 2.26 26.02
C THR A 23 -2.07 2.97 24.90
N TYR A 24 -1.17 2.25 24.24
CA TYR A 24 -0.45 2.70 23.04
C TYR A 24 -1.07 2.10 21.81
N TYR A 25 -1.20 2.92 20.77
CA TYR A 25 -1.72 2.54 19.45
C TYR A 25 -0.67 2.81 18.41
N LYS A 26 -0.53 1.90 17.43
CA LYS A 26 0.28 2.14 16.23
C LYS A 26 -0.49 1.67 15.00
N GLY A 27 -0.48 2.48 13.94
CA GLY A 27 -1.21 2.13 12.73
C GLY A 27 -1.22 3.23 11.70
N ALA A 28 -2.19 3.14 10.80
CA ALA A 28 -2.37 4.08 9.71
C ALA A 28 -2.61 5.51 10.25
N PRO A 29 -1.84 6.50 9.79
CA PRO A 29 -1.95 7.88 10.28
C PRO A 29 -3.37 8.43 10.14
N GLU A 30 -4.02 8.18 9.02
CA GLU A 30 -5.38 8.63 8.73
C GLU A 30 -6.43 8.12 9.73
N LYS A 31 -6.14 6.99 10.41
CA LYS A 31 -7.04 6.43 11.41
C LYS A 31 -6.78 6.95 12.82
N LEU A 32 -5.54 7.28 13.16
CA LEU A 32 -5.16 7.61 14.52
C LEU A 32 -5.16 9.13 14.77
N ILE A 33 -4.74 9.94 13.79
CA ILE A 33 -4.58 11.40 13.97
C ILE A 33 -5.91 12.11 14.17
N GLU A 34 -6.98 11.64 13.57
CA GLU A 34 -8.33 12.19 13.77
C GLU A 34 -8.79 12.17 15.23
N HIS A 35 -8.27 11.20 16.01
CA HIS A 35 -8.58 11.03 17.41
C HIS A 35 -7.60 11.74 18.37
N CYS A 36 -6.55 12.40 17.81
CA CYS A 36 -5.54 13.07 18.61
C CYS A 36 -5.91 14.51 18.91
N THR A 37 -6.20 14.82 20.18
CA THR A 37 -6.42 16.20 20.67
C THR A 37 -5.14 16.80 21.23
N LYS A 38 -4.12 15.99 21.49
CA LYS A 38 -2.86 16.37 22.09
C LYS A 38 -1.67 15.85 21.29
N ILE A 39 -0.52 16.50 21.45
CA ILE A 39 0.75 16.11 20.85
C ILE A 39 1.85 16.12 21.91
N MET A 40 2.74 15.15 21.86
CA MET A 40 3.98 15.17 22.67
C MET A 40 5.03 15.97 21.91
N SER A 41 5.50 17.05 22.55
CA SER A 41 6.57 17.90 22.01
C SER A 41 7.94 17.21 22.17
N SER A 42 8.96 17.75 21.51
CA SER A 42 10.33 17.20 21.52
C SER A 42 10.99 17.17 22.91
N ASN A 43 10.53 17.99 23.84
CA ASN A 43 10.98 17.99 25.25
C ASN A 43 10.19 17.01 26.15
N GLY A 44 9.22 16.25 25.58
CA GLY A 44 8.40 15.27 26.29
C GLY A 44 7.15 15.84 26.99
N GLU A 45 6.85 17.12 26.81
CA GLU A 45 5.63 17.74 27.33
C GLU A 45 4.43 17.44 26.42
N ILE A 46 3.27 17.21 27.02
CA ILE A 46 2.01 17.03 26.29
C ILE A 46 1.32 18.39 26.21
N VAL A 47 1.06 18.81 24.96
CA VAL A 47 0.40 20.08 24.66
C VAL A 47 -0.83 19.84 23.79
N GLU A 48 -1.75 20.80 23.74
CA GLU A 48 -2.93 20.70 22.86
C GLU A 48 -2.49 20.69 21.39
N ASN A 49 -3.12 19.82 20.61
CA ASN A 49 -2.88 19.71 19.18
C ASN A 49 -3.79 20.71 18.44
N ASN A 50 -3.31 21.93 18.26
CA ASN A 50 -4.06 23.01 17.61
C ASN A 50 -3.89 23.04 16.08
N ASP A 51 -2.97 22.23 15.54
CA ASP A 51 -2.65 22.23 14.10
C ASP A 51 -2.50 20.80 13.56
N ARG A 52 -3.63 20.12 13.38
CA ARG A 52 -3.68 18.80 12.74
C ARG A 52 -3.30 18.86 11.26
N GLU A 53 -3.49 20.02 10.63
CA GLU A 53 -3.20 20.20 9.22
C GLU A 53 -1.68 20.15 8.99
N ALA A 54 -0.88 20.74 9.86
CA ALA A 54 0.58 20.64 9.81
C ALA A 54 1.07 19.18 9.88
N LEU A 55 0.47 18.35 10.73
CA LEU A 55 0.79 16.91 10.77
C LEU A 55 0.47 16.21 9.44
N ASN A 56 -0.66 16.52 8.83
CA ASN A 56 -1.06 15.93 7.55
C ASN A 56 -0.13 16.38 6.41
N VAL A 57 0.36 17.63 6.44
CA VAL A 57 1.36 18.12 5.48
C VAL A 57 2.68 17.36 5.61
N GLU A 58 3.17 17.14 6.82
CA GLU A 58 4.38 16.34 7.06
C GLU A 58 4.21 14.90 6.56
N ILE A 59 3.10 14.26 6.88
CA ILE A 59 2.81 12.89 6.43
C ILE A 59 2.78 12.83 4.90
N THR A 60 2.11 13.79 4.27
CA THR A 60 2.05 13.87 2.81
C THR A 60 3.44 14.06 2.21
N ALA A 61 4.30 14.87 2.83
CA ALA A 61 5.68 15.04 2.39
C ALA A 61 6.49 13.74 2.53
N MET A 62 6.31 12.98 3.61
CA MET A 62 6.97 11.68 3.81
C MET A 62 6.47 10.64 2.78
N THR A 63 5.16 10.56 2.53
CA THR A 63 4.59 9.60 1.57
C THR A 63 4.98 9.93 0.12
N ARG A 64 5.12 11.21 -0.24
CA ARG A 64 5.67 11.62 -1.54
C ARG A 64 7.12 11.18 -1.76
N ASN A 65 7.86 10.91 -0.68
CA ASN A 65 9.20 10.32 -0.71
C ASN A 65 9.17 8.78 -0.56
N ALA A 66 8.10 8.13 -1.03
CA ALA A 66 7.90 6.68 -0.98
C ALA A 66 7.97 6.07 0.43
N MET A 67 7.73 6.87 1.50
CA MET A 67 7.72 6.38 2.87
C MET A 67 6.34 5.86 3.25
N ARG A 68 6.27 4.62 3.71
CA ARG A 68 5.08 4.10 4.40
C ARG A 68 5.06 4.64 5.82
N CYS A 69 4.08 5.49 6.14
CA CYS A 69 3.98 6.14 7.43
C CYS A 69 3.18 5.33 8.43
N ILE A 70 3.69 5.20 9.65
CA ILE A 70 3.04 4.57 10.79
C ILE A 70 2.97 5.60 11.91
N ALA A 71 1.77 6.01 12.31
CA ALA A 71 1.56 6.87 13.46
C ALA A 71 1.62 6.06 14.77
N VAL A 72 2.15 6.69 15.81
CA VAL A 72 2.16 6.18 17.19
C VAL A 72 1.45 7.18 18.08
N THR A 73 0.49 6.69 18.86
CA THR A 73 -0.34 7.51 19.75
C THR A 73 -0.53 6.80 21.07
N MET A 74 -0.96 7.53 22.10
CA MET A 74 -1.35 6.95 23.39
C MET A 74 -2.64 7.57 23.93
N ALA A 75 -3.30 6.85 24.83
CA ALA A 75 -4.42 7.34 25.62
C ALA A 75 -4.38 6.76 27.03
N SER A 76 -4.96 7.45 27.99
CA SER A 76 -5.17 6.93 29.34
C SER A 76 -6.35 5.97 29.37
N GLY A 77 -6.24 4.90 30.13
CA GLY A 77 -7.29 3.89 30.28
C GLY A 77 -6.96 2.57 29.58
N ASP A 78 -7.81 1.60 29.83
CA ASP A 78 -7.69 0.25 29.27
C ASP A 78 -8.18 0.22 27.82
N LEU A 79 -7.56 -0.62 27.01
CA LEU A 79 -7.97 -0.91 25.65
C LEU A 79 -9.41 -1.43 25.60
N VAL A 80 -10.23 -0.80 24.78
CA VAL A 80 -11.52 -1.35 24.34
C VAL A 80 -11.32 -1.89 22.92
N GLU A 81 -11.69 -3.12 22.70
CA GLU A 81 -11.46 -3.81 21.43
C GLU A 81 -12.21 -3.14 20.28
N ASN A 82 -11.50 -2.83 19.20
CA ASN A 82 -12.00 -2.17 18.00
C ASN A 82 -12.53 -0.74 18.18
N GLU A 83 -12.23 -0.09 19.31
CA GLU A 83 -12.59 1.31 19.56
C GLU A 83 -11.35 2.18 19.72
N LEU A 84 -11.42 3.42 19.23
CA LEU A 84 -10.40 4.45 19.42
C LEU A 84 -10.96 5.56 20.32
N PRO A 85 -10.27 5.92 21.41
CA PRO A 85 -10.68 7.05 22.25
C PRO A 85 -10.49 8.38 21.50
N ASN A 86 -11.31 9.39 21.81
CA ASN A 86 -11.30 10.69 21.12
C ASN A 86 -10.35 11.73 21.76
N ASP A 87 -9.54 11.34 22.74
CA ASP A 87 -8.62 12.20 23.48
C ASP A 87 -7.16 11.72 23.45
N MET A 88 -6.78 11.10 22.35
CA MET A 88 -5.45 10.53 22.18
C MET A 88 -4.38 11.62 22.10
N THR A 89 -3.18 11.26 22.54
CA THR A 89 -1.96 12.05 22.37
C THR A 89 -1.14 11.48 21.23
N PHE A 90 -0.83 12.30 20.23
CA PHE A 90 0.09 11.94 19.17
C PHE A 90 1.53 11.95 19.72
N LEU A 91 2.26 10.84 19.52
CA LEU A 91 3.64 10.69 20.00
C LEU A 91 4.66 10.90 18.90
N GLY A 92 4.29 10.57 17.66
CA GLY A 92 5.18 10.68 16.52
C GLY A 92 4.76 9.81 15.34
N ILE A 93 5.54 9.94 14.28
CA ILE A 93 5.38 9.15 13.06
C ILE A 93 6.69 8.45 12.71
N ILE A 94 6.59 7.25 12.19
CA ILE A 94 7.71 6.46 11.69
C ILE A 94 7.52 6.31 10.19
N GLY A 95 8.46 6.83 9.40
CA GLY A 95 8.56 6.55 7.97
C GLY A 95 9.35 5.27 7.76
N VAL A 96 8.75 4.32 7.06
CA VAL A 96 9.42 3.08 6.63
C VAL A 96 9.63 3.19 5.13
N VAL A 97 10.87 3.10 4.70
CA VAL A 97 11.24 3.05 3.28
C VAL A 97 11.59 1.61 2.94
N ASP A 98 10.97 1.09 1.90
CA ASP A 98 11.40 -0.14 1.24
C ASP A 98 12.05 0.30 -0.09
N PRO A 99 13.37 0.37 -0.17
CA PRO A 99 14.03 0.90 -1.34
C PRO A 99 13.79 -0.01 -2.55
N VAL A 100 13.60 0.61 -3.70
CA VAL A 100 13.59 -0.12 -4.97
C VAL A 100 14.92 -0.86 -5.14
N ARG A 101 14.87 -2.12 -5.54
CA ARG A 101 16.09 -2.89 -5.82
C ARG A 101 16.81 -2.30 -7.03
N ASP A 102 18.15 -2.24 -6.98
CA ASP A 102 18.99 -1.59 -7.99
C ASP A 102 18.79 -2.12 -9.43
N GLU A 103 18.41 -3.40 -9.57
CA GLU A 103 18.16 -4.03 -10.87
C GLU A 103 16.81 -3.66 -11.51
N VAL A 104 15.80 -3.25 -10.73
CA VAL A 104 14.42 -3.04 -11.22
C VAL A 104 14.33 -1.96 -12.29
N PRO A 105 14.92 -0.77 -12.16
CA PRO A 105 14.84 0.26 -13.21
C PRO A 105 15.42 -0.23 -14.55
N ARG A 106 16.48 -1.04 -14.50
CA ARG A 106 17.07 -1.63 -15.71
C ARG A 106 16.15 -2.68 -16.34
N ALA A 107 15.52 -3.52 -15.53
CA ALA A 107 14.58 -4.54 -15.99
C ALA A 107 13.34 -3.89 -16.63
N VAL A 108 12.75 -2.88 -15.98
CA VAL A 108 11.63 -2.10 -16.52
C VAL A 108 12.00 -1.45 -17.85
N LYS A 109 13.20 -0.84 -17.94
CA LYS A 109 13.68 -0.28 -19.21
C LYS A 109 13.77 -1.34 -20.30
N THR A 110 14.30 -2.53 -19.99
CA THR A 110 14.41 -3.65 -20.94
C THR A 110 13.03 -4.10 -21.43
N ALA A 111 12.04 -4.17 -20.53
CA ALA A 111 10.65 -4.49 -20.88
C ALA A 111 10.07 -3.44 -21.83
N HIS A 112 10.24 -2.15 -21.52
CA HIS A 112 9.79 -1.05 -22.39
C HIS A 112 10.46 -1.07 -23.77
N ASP A 113 11.79 -1.32 -23.83
CA ASP A 113 12.53 -1.42 -25.10
C ASP A 113 12.03 -2.61 -25.95
N ALA A 114 11.49 -3.65 -25.31
CA ALA A 114 10.84 -4.78 -25.96
C ALA A 114 9.35 -4.54 -26.32
N GLY A 115 8.82 -3.33 -26.05
CA GLY A 115 7.42 -2.99 -26.33
C GLY A 115 6.41 -3.53 -25.29
N ILE A 116 6.90 -3.95 -24.11
CA ILE A 116 6.07 -4.46 -23.01
C ILE A 116 5.66 -3.27 -22.12
N GLN A 117 4.36 -3.13 -21.92
CA GLN A 117 3.81 -2.18 -20.95
C GLN A 117 3.92 -2.79 -19.54
N VAL A 118 4.53 -2.07 -18.62
CA VAL A 118 4.58 -2.43 -17.20
C VAL A 118 3.52 -1.62 -16.44
N ILE A 119 2.74 -2.29 -15.58
CA ILE A 119 1.73 -1.66 -14.72
C ILE A 119 1.99 -2.14 -13.29
N GLU A 120 2.17 -1.20 -12.38
CA GLU A 120 2.27 -1.47 -10.94
C GLU A 120 0.88 -1.56 -10.32
N ILE A 121 0.64 -2.66 -9.58
CA ILE A 121 -0.62 -2.91 -8.88
C ILE A 121 -0.28 -3.21 -7.42
N THR A 122 -0.50 -2.24 -6.54
CA THR A 122 -0.02 -2.29 -5.16
C THR A 122 -1.13 -2.07 -4.12
N GLY A 123 -0.87 -2.53 -2.89
CA GLY A 123 -1.68 -2.21 -1.71
C GLY A 123 -1.34 -0.86 -1.07
N ASP A 124 -0.30 -0.16 -1.52
CA ASP A 124 0.13 1.13 -0.99
C ASP A 124 -0.80 2.29 -1.38
N CYS A 125 -0.65 3.46 -0.74
CA CYS A 125 -1.37 4.66 -1.12
C CYS A 125 -0.86 5.20 -2.47
N ILE A 126 -1.67 6.02 -3.13
CA ILE A 126 -1.38 6.49 -4.50
C ILE A 126 -0.07 7.29 -4.57
N GLU A 127 0.22 8.11 -3.55
CA GLU A 127 1.42 8.92 -3.50
C GLU A 127 2.69 8.06 -3.43
N THR A 128 2.68 7.02 -2.59
CA THR A 128 3.80 6.06 -2.48
C THR A 128 3.95 5.24 -3.75
N ALA A 129 2.84 4.73 -4.30
CA ALA A 129 2.85 3.94 -5.53
C ALA A 129 3.40 4.74 -6.72
N VAL A 130 2.94 5.98 -6.92
CA VAL A 130 3.46 6.86 -7.98
C VAL A 130 4.93 7.18 -7.78
N ALA A 131 5.39 7.40 -6.54
CA ALA A 131 6.81 7.67 -6.25
C ALA A 131 7.67 6.46 -6.61
N VAL A 132 7.29 5.25 -6.18
CA VAL A 132 7.99 4.00 -6.51
C VAL A 132 7.96 3.73 -8.01
N ALA A 133 6.81 3.83 -8.66
CA ALA A 133 6.67 3.64 -10.10
C ALA A 133 7.53 4.63 -10.91
N THR A 134 7.66 5.87 -10.42
CA THR A 134 8.53 6.90 -11.04
C THR A 134 10.00 6.52 -10.90
N GLU A 135 10.43 6.10 -9.71
CA GLU A 135 11.80 5.65 -9.44
C GLU A 135 12.16 4.41 -10.29
N CYS A 136 11.22 3.49 -10.45
CA CYS A 136 11.37 2.31 -11.31
C CYS A 136 11.36 2.63 -12.80
N GLY A 137 10.91 3.82 -13.22
CA GLY A 137 10.72 4.17 -14.63
C GLY A 137 9.45 3.61 -15.27
N ILE A 138 8.51 3.13 -14.46
CA ILE A 138 7.18 2.65 -14.88
C ILE A 138 6.27 3.84 -15.20
N TYR A 139 6.28 4.86 -14.33
CA TYR A 139 5.43 6.05 -14.42
C TYR A 139 6.22 7.29 -14.81
N LYS A 140 5.63 8.13 -15.62
CA LYS A 140 6.15 9.46 -16.01
C LYS A 140 4.99 10.44 -16.20
N ASP A 141 5.30 11.73 -16.24
CA ASP A 141 4.30 12.78 -16.44
C ASP A 141 3.45 12.51 -17.71
N GLY A 142 2.12 12.52 -17.52
CA GLY A 142 1.14 12.23 -18.55
C GLY A 142 0.62 10.80 -18.57
N ASP A 143 1.24 9.87 -17.83
CA ASP A 143 0.70 8.54 -17.61
C ASP A 143 -0.46 8.57 -16.59
N LEU A 144 -1.28 7.51 -16.56
CA LEU A 144 -2.43 7.40 -15.69
C LEU A 144 -2.10 6.56 -14.46
N ALA A 145 -2.40 7.12 -13.28
CA ALA A 145 -2.39 6.43 -12.00
C ALA A 145 -3.77 6.55 -11.35
N LEU A 146 -4.32 5.47 -10.84
CA LEU A 146 -5.65 5.39 -10.23
C LEU A 146 -5.60 4.75 -8.85
N THR A 147 -6.53 5.13 -8.01
CA THR A 147 -6.89 4.37 -6.81
C THR A 147 -7.80 3.21 -7.18
N ASN A 148 -7.88 2.20 -6.29
CA ASN A 148 -8.83 1.10 -6.43
C ASN A 148 -10.27 1.60 -6.63
N ASP A 149 -10.69 2.60 -5.86
CA ASP A 149 -12.06 3.10 -5.88
C ASP A 149 -12.38 3.80 -7.20
N GLU A 150 -11.44 4.57 -7.75
CA GLU A 150 -11.59 5.18 -9.08
C GLU A 150 -11.67 4.12 -10.17
N PHE A 151 -10.82 3.09 -10.11
CA PHE A 151 -10.85 1.99 -11.07
C PHE A 151 -12.15 1.17 -11.00
N GLU A 152 -12.63 0.85 -9.79
CA GLU A 152 -13.87 0.09 -9.61
C GLU A 152 -15.13 0.89 -9.98
N ALA A 153 -15.08 2.22 -9.92
CA ALA A 153 -16.18 3.08 -10.36
C ALA A 153 -16.36 3.14 -11.89
N MET A 154 -15.33 2.74 -12.66
CA MET A 154 -15.38 2.72 -14.12
C MET A 154 -16.10 1.48 -14.66
N SER A 155 -16.82 1.64 -15.75
CA SER A 155 -17.33 0.53 -16.56
C SER A 155 -16.18 -0.22 -17.25
N ASP A 156 -16.42 -1.44 -17.69
CA ASP A 156 -15.40 -2.25 -18.37
C ASP A 156 -14.93 -1.61 -19.69
N ASP A 157 -15.81 -0.93 -20.42
CA ASP A 157 -15.43 -0.22 -21.65
C ASP A 157 -14.54 1.00 -21.35
N GLU A 158 -14.82 1.75 -20.28
CA GLU A 158 -13.94 2.85 -19.85
C GLU A 158 -12.57 2.33 -19.44
N VAL A 159 -12.50 1.24 -18.67
CA VAL A 159 -11.23 0.62 -18.29
C VAL A 159 -10.44 0.17 -19.50
N LYS A 160 -11.07 -0.51 -20.47
CA LYS A 160 -10.40 -0.94 -21.72
C LYS A 160 -9.78 0.23 -22.48
N ASN A 161 -10.45 1.39 -22.49
CA ASN A 161 -9.95 2.59 -23.18
C ASN A 161 -8.72 3.21 -22.51
N ILE A 162 -8.59 3.09 -21.17
CA ILE A 162 -7.48 3.69 -20.43
C ILE A 162 -6.28 2.76 -20.25
N ILE A 163 -6.43 1.43 -20.43
CA ILE A 163 -5.32 0.46 -20.27
C ILE A 163 -4.03 0.90 -20.96
N PRO A 164 -4.04 1.46 -22.20
CA PRO A 164 -2.79 1.85 -22.86
C PRO A 164 -1.97 2.93 -22.10
N SER A 165 -2.65 3.82 -21.37
CA SER A 165 -2.01 4.89 -20.59
C SER A 165 -1.86 4.57 -19.09
N LEU A 166 -2.49 3.51 -18.61
CA LEU A 166 -2.47 3.10 -17.22
C LEU A 166 -1.08 2.59 -16.82
N ARG A 167 -0.55 3.07 -15.68
CA ARG A 167 0.75 2.65 -15.13
C ARG A 167 0.69 2.22 -13.69
N VAL A 168 -0.25 2.76 -12.91
CA VAL A 168 -0.34 2.49 -11.47
C VAL A 168 -1.80 2.29 -11.06
N ILE A 169 -2.07 1.24 -10.26
CA ILE A 169 -3.30 1.14 -9.48
C ILE A 169 -2.92 0.89 -8.01
N SER A 170 -3.37 1.77 -7.14
CA SER A 170 -3.09 1.76 -5.70
C SER A 170 -4.24 1.17 -4.88
N ARG A 171 -3.95 0.72 -3.65
CA ARG A 171 -4.94 0.14 -2.71
C ARG A 171 -5.74 -1.03 -3.28
N CYS A 172 -5.16 -1.78 -4.21
CA CYS A 172 -5.84 -2.81 -4.98
C CYS A 172 -6.40 -3.95 -4.13
N SER A 173 -7.62 -4.35 -4.47
CA SER A 173 -8.21 -5.61 -4.04
C SER A 173 -7.81 -6.77 -4.95
N PRO A 174 -7.95 -8.03 -4.52
CA PRO A 174 -7.75 -9.19 -5.39
C PRO A 174 -8.65 -9.18 -6.64
N ASN A 175 -9.88 -8.67 -6.50
CA ASN A 175 -10.83 -8.57 -7.59
C ASN A 175 -10.39 -7.55 -8.64
N THR A 176 -9.82 -6.42 -8.24
CA THR A 176 -9.28 -5.39 -9.13
C THR A 176 -8.16 -5.95 -10.00
N LYS A 177 -7.24 -6.74 -9.40
CA LYS A 177 -6.15 -7.39 -10.13
C LYS A 177 -6.69 -8.35 -11.19
N LEU A 178 -7.62 -9.20 -10.80
CA LEU A 178 -8.28 -10.14 -11.72
C LEU A 178 -9.03 -9.43 -12.85
N ARG A 179 -9.77 -8.36 -12.52
CA ARG A 179 -10.52 -7.56 -13.50
C ARG A 179 -9.60 -6.92 -14.53
N LEU A 180 -8.49 -6.30 -14.09
CA LEU A 180 -7.52 -5.69 -15.01
C LEU A 180 -6.94 -6.72 -15.99
N VAL A 181 -6.48 -7.89 -15.48
CA VAL A 181 -5.95 -8.96 -16.32
C VAL A 181 -6.99 -9.40 -17.35
N THR A 182 -8.24 -9.62 -16.92
CA THR A 182 -9.32 -10.04 -17.81
C THR A 182 -9.60 -9.02 -18.92
N LEU A 183 -9.75 -7.75 -18.56
CA LEU A 183 -10.05 -6.68 -19.53
C LEU A 183 -8.88 -6.42 -20.50
N ALA A 184 -7.64 -6.55 -20.03
CA ALA A 184 -6.47 -6.44 -20.89
C ALA A 184 -6.44 -7.57 -21.94
N GLN A 185 -6.79 -8.80 -21.57
CA GLN A 185 -6.89 -9.92 -22.49
C GLN A 185 -8.05 -9.73 -23.50
N GLU A 186 -9.19 -9.17 -23.06
CA GLU A 186 -10.34 -8.91 -23.94
C GLU A 186 -10.03 -7.90 -25.05
N ILE A 187 -9.08 -6.97 -24.82
CA ILE A 187 -8.59 -6.06 -25.87
C ILE A 187 -7.40 -6.63 -26.66
N GLY A 188 -7.16 -7.94 -26.56
CA GLY A 188 -6.14 -8.66 -27.32
C GLY A 188 -4.71 -8.50 -26.83
N LYS A 189 -4.49 -8.11 -25.56
CA LYS A 189 -3.16 -8.09 -24.94
C LYS A 189 -2.82 -9.48 -24.38
N SER A 190 -1.57 -9.90 -24.55
CA SER A 190 -1.00 -11.00 -23.76
C SER A 190 -0.52 -10.43 -22.44
N VAL A 191 -0.96 -11.03 -21.34
CA VAL A 191 -0.73 -10.53 -19.99
C VAL A 191 0.15 -11.47 -19.20
N ALA A 192 1.29 -10.96 -18.73
CA ALA A 192 2.09 -11.59 -17.68
C ALA A 192 1.73 -10.95 -16.34
N MET A 193 1.61 -11.76 -15.29
CA MET A 193 1.34 -11.30 -13.93
C MET A 193 2.42 -11.82 -12.98
N THR A 194 2.99 -10.93 -12.16
CA THR A 194 3.87 -11.31 -11.05
C THR A 194 3.14 -11.15 -9.72
N GLY A 195 3.38 -12.04 -8.77
CA GLY A 195 2.76 -11.94 -7.45
C GLY A 195 3.36 -12.90 -6.43
N ASP A 196 3.24 -12.55 -5.14
CA ASP A 196 3.80 -13.30 -4.01
C ASP A 196 2.73 -13.66 -2.96
N GLY A 197 1.60 -12.96 -2.97
CA GLY A 197 0.53 -13.09 -1.99
C GLY A 197 -0.60 -14.03 -2.41
N VAL A 198 -1.34 -14.52 -1.41
CA VAL A 198 -2.61 -15.25 -1.61
C VAL A 198 -3.60 -14.41 -2.43
N ASN A 199 -3.56 -13.10 -2.25
CA ASN A 199 -4.43 -12.13 -2.93
C ASN A 199 -4.15 -12.02 -4.43
N ASP A 200 -2.96 -12.45 -4.89
CA ASP A 200 -2.54 -12.40 -6.29
C ASP A 200 -2.97 -13.65 -7.07
N SER A 201 -3.25 -14.74 -6.36
CA SER A 201 -3.48 -16.05 -6.95
C SER A 201 -4.59 -16.09 -8.01
N PRO A 202 -5.74 -15.40 -7.87
CA PRO A 202 -6.75 -15.36 -8.93
C PRO A 202 -6.26 -14.69 -10.22
N ALA A 203 -5.48 -13.61 -10.10
CA ALA A 203 -4.92 -12.88 -11.22
C ALA A 203 -3.75 -13.65 -11.87
N LEU A 204 -2.86 -14.27 -11.06
CA LEU A 204 -1.79 -15.16 -11.53
C LEU A 204 -2.35 -16.29 -12.39
N LYS A 205 -3.37 -16.99 -11.90
CA LYS A 205 -4.00 -18.09 -12.63
C LYS A 205 -4.76 -17.66 -13.89
N ARG A 206 -5.22 -16.40 -13.94
CA ARG A 206 -5.97 -15.85 -15.08
C ARG A 206 -5.07 -15.32 -16.19
N ALA A 207 -3.87 -14.84 -15.83
CA ALA A 207 -2.89 -14.32 -16.78
C ALA A 207 -2.50 -15.36 -17.85
N ASP A 208 -1.96 -14.92 -18.98
CA ASP A 208 -1.41 -15.83 -20.00
C ASP A 208 -0.10 -16.48 -19.50
N VAL A 209 0.64 -15.78 -18.63
CA VAL A 209 1.77 -16.33 -17.88
C VAL A 209 1.78 -15.74 -16.46
N GLY A 210 1.62 -16.60 -15.46
CA GLY A 210 1.75 -16.25 -14.04
C GLY A 210 3.16 -16.53 -13.53
N PHE A 211 3.80 -15.53 -12.91
CA PHE A 211 5.11 -15.65 -12.25
C PHE A 211 4.95 -15.55 -10.74
N GLY A 212 5.21 -16.63 -10.02
CA GLY A 212 5.27 -16.66 -8.57
C GLY A 212 6.68 -16.36 -8.07
N MET A 213 6.79 -15.68 -6.92
CA MET A 213 8.06 -15.44 -6.25
C MET A 213 8.42 -16.61 -5.34
N GLN A 214 9.72 -16.95 -5.21
CA GLN A 214 10.15 -18.02 -4.30
C GLN A 214 9.82 -17.69 -2.85
N GLY A 215 9.99 -16.45 -2.42
CA GLY A 215 9.61 -15.96 -1.10
C GLY A 215 8.09 -15.82 -0.90
N GLY A 216 7.29 -15.99 -1.94
CA GLY A 216 5.84 -15.88 -1.90
C GLY A 216 5.13 -17.04 -1.20
N SER A 217 3.81 -16.89 -0.99
CA SER A 217 2.97 -17.91 -0.39
C SER A 217 2.84 -19.15 -1.28
N ASP A 218 2.63 -20.33 -0.65
CA ASP A 218 2.44 -21.57 -1.41
C ASP A 218 1.26 -21.49 -2.38
N VAL A 219 0.19 -20.78 -1.99
CA VAL A 219 -0.99 -20.57 -2.85
C VAL A 219 -0.66 -19.76 -4.10
N ALA A 220 0.21 -18.72 -3.99
CA ALA A 220 0.66 -17.95 -5.13
C ALA A 220 1.54 -18.78 -6.06
N LYS A 221 2.45 -19.59 -5.49
CA LYS A 221 3.30 -20.52 -6.27
C LYS A 221 2.49 -21.56 -7.02
N GLU A 222 1.49 -22.17 -6.37
CA GLU A 222 0.60 -23.15 -7.01
C GLU A 222 -0.28 -22.54 -8.11
N ALA A 223 -0.59 -21.24 -8.00
CA ALA A 223 -1.37 -20.53 -9.01
C ALA A 223 -0.54 -20.06 -10.21
N SER A 224 0.81 -20.13 -10.13
CA SER A 224 1.73 -19.62 -11.13
C SER A 224 2.17 -20.70 -12.12
N ASP A 225 2.48 -20.29 -13.35
CA ASP A 225 3.08 -21.18 -14.36
C ASP A 225 4.59 -21.32 -14.16
N ILE A 226 5.23 -20.29 -13.66
CA ILE A 226 6.68 -20.22 -13.42
C ILE A 226 6.92 -19.67 -12.01
N VAL A 227 7.84 -20.30 -11.27
CA VAL A 227 8.32 -19.80 -9.96
C VAL A 227 9.74 -19.28 -10.13
N LEU A 228 9.95 -18.00 -9.84
CA LEU A 228 11.27 -17.36 -9.86
C LEU A 228 12.05 -17.74 -8.61
N THR A 229 13.22 -18.39 -8.77
CA THR A 229 13.99 -18.96 -7.66
C THR A 229 14.91 -17.97 -6.96
N ASP A 230 15.12 -16.80 -7.52
CA ASP A 230 15.98 -15.73 -7.00
C ASP A 230 15.21 -14.43 -6.69
N ASP A 231 13.87 -14.45 -6.82
CA ASP A 231 12.99 -13.29 -6.65
C ASP A 231 13.43 -12.06 -7.50
N ASN A 232 14.12 -12.30 -8.61
CA ASN A 232 14.58 -11.26 -9.52
C ASN A 232 13.46 -10.94 -10.53
N PHE A 233 13.22 -9.63 -10.74
CA PHE A 233 12.21 -9.12 -11.66
C PHE A 233 12.69 -9.19 -13.12
#